data_3c6dbf20c6c3dbf070e533b166ffc218
#
_entry.id   3c6dbf20c6c3dbf070e533b166ffc218
#
_cell.length_a   1.000
_cell.length_b   1.000
_cell.length_c   1.000
_cell.angle_alpha   90.00
_cell.angle_beta   90.00
_cell.angle_gamma   90.00
#
_symmetry.space_group_name_H-M   'P 1'
#
loop_
_entity.id
_entity.type
_entity.pdbx_description
1 polymer ?
#
loop_
_entity_poly.entity_id
_entity_poly.type
_entity_poly.pdbx_seq_one_letter_code
_entity_poly.pdbx_strand_id
1 'polypeptide(L)'
;MRGRLIKSIVCMLTMFTLLSCTEQQARKPIQQSKSQHIENSVHENQLRLAREVEVIEHWLTSQTSAFSETPHGIFYSYSNPKNRPILPPENLKKIYVLFEHLNGEPIYDWKIFQNPVSNQDVPQGIILSLPHIPIGVETSVVLTSFLAYGSSGDGSSIGPYSPIVARIYIPLIQNKSS
;
A
#
# COMPACT_ATOMS: atom_id res chain seq x y z
N MET A 1 35.73 31.87 -68.08
CA MET A 1 35.00 32.58 -67.00
C MET A 1 34.03 31.69 -66.17
N ARG A 2 33.47 30.61 -66.73
CA ARG A 2 32.52 29.73 -66.03
C ARG A 2 33.08 28.97 -64.81
N GLY A 3 34.34 28.53 -64.82
CA GLY A 3 34.93 27.73 -63.75
C GLY A 3 35.23 28.51 -62.45
N ARG A 4 35.38 29.83 -62.49
CA ARG A 4 35.61 30.65 -61.31
C ARG A 4 34.29 30.93 -60.52
N LEU A 5 33.19 31.06 -61.32
CA LEU A 5 31.86 31.30 -60.71
C LEU A 5 31.35 30.05 -59.92
N ILE A 6 31.59 28.87 -60.47
CA ILE A 6 31.16 27.60 -59.82
C ILE A 6 31.93 27.38 -58.49
N LYS A 7 33.25 27.64 -58.48
CA LYS A 7 34.05 27.52 -57.26
C LYS A 7 33.63 28.51 -56.16
N SER A 8 33.24 29.72 -56.56
CA SER A 8 32.77 30.73 -55.60
C SER A 8 31.41 30.36 -54.99
N ILE A 9 30.50 29.80 -55.79
CA ILE A 9 29.17 29.34 -55.31
C ILE A 9 29.30 28.14 -54.38
N VAL A 10 30.18 27.17 -54.72
CA VAL A 10 30.42 26.00 -53.85
C VAL A 10 31.06 26.41 -52.51
N CYS A 11 31.98 27.36 -52.52
CA CYS A 11 32.61 27.86 -51.28
C CYS A 11 31.62 28.64 -50.40
N MET A 12 30.66 29.35 -50.98
CA MET A 12 29.62 30.06 -50.28
C MET A 12 28.58 29.14 -49.68
N LEU A 13 28.27 28.05 -50.39
CA LEU A 13 27.31 26.99 -49.93
C LEU A 13 27.90 26.18 -48.79
N THR A 14 29.20 25.86 -48.77
CA THR A 14 29.86 25.14 -47.66
C THR A 14 30.03 25.99 -46.41
N MET A 15 30.09 27.31 -46.52
CA MET A 15 30.22 28.23 -45.39
C MET A 15 28.87 28.39 -44.64
N PHE A 16 27.74 28.17 -45.34
CA PHE A 16 26.40 28.27 -44.73
C PHE A 16 26.00 27.06 -43.91
N THR A 17 26.65 25.88 -44.11
CA THR A 17 26.36 24.65 -43.36
C THR A 17 27.04 24.57 -41.99
N LEU A 18 27.96 25.46 -41.66
CA LEU A 18 28.72 25.44 -40.41
C LEU A 18 28.10 26.32 -39.29
N LEU A 19 27.00 27.02 -39.55
CA LEU A 19 26.34 27.92 -38.58
C LEU A 19 25.13 27.31 -37.92
N SER A 20 24.83 26.01 -38.11
CA SER A 20 23.70 25.32 -37.49
C SER A 20 24.11 24.48 -36.28
N CYS A 21 24.98 25.03 -35.42
CA CYS A 21 25.06 24.55 -34.02
C CYS A 21 24.14 25.40 -33.15
N THR A 22 22.85 25.04 -33.12
CA THR A 22 22.03 25.49 -31.99
C THR A 22 22.54 24.74 -30.77
N GLU A 23 23.19 25.45 -29.86
CA GLU A 23 23.44 24.96 -28.51
C GLU A 23 22.11 24.45 -27.94
N GLN A 24 21.95 23.14 -27.85
CA GLN A 24 20.93 22.58 -27.01
C GLN A 24 21.23 23.02 -25.59
N GLN A 25 20.52 24.05 -25.15
CA GLN A 25 20.56 24.46 -23.77
C GLN A 25 20.12 23.25 -22.92
N ALA A 26 21.11 22.53 -22.38
CA ALA A 26 20.86 21.45 -21.46
C ALA A 26 19.95 22.01 -20.35
N ARG A 27 18.75 21.47 -20.24
CA ARG A 27 17.83 21.84 -19.17
C ARG A 27 18.59 21.66 -17.86
N LYS A 28 18.86 22.77 -17.15
CA LYS A 28 19.43 22.69 -15.81
C LYS A 28 18.52 21.75 -15.02
N PRO A 29 19.06 20.68 -14.41
CA PRO A 29 18.25 19.87 -13.51
C PRO A 29 17.65 20.82 -12.47
N ILE A 30 16.35 20.81 -12.31
CA ILE A 30 15.69 21.52 -11.24
C ILE A 30 16.22 20.88 -9.97
N GLN A 31 17.24 21.49 -9.37
CA GLN A 31 17.72 21.12 -8.03
C GLN A 31 16.68 21.62 -7.02
N GLN A 32 15.51 20.99 -7.03
CA GLN A 32 14.78 20.86 -5.78
C GLN A 32 15.68 20.02 -4.88
N SER A 33 16.14 20.62 -3.79
CA SER A 33 17.03 19.91 -2.88
C SER A 33 16.35 18.59 -2.52
N LYS A 34 17.08 17.49 -2.58
CA LYS A 34 16.57 16.13 -2.28
C LYS A 34 15.81 16.11 -0.94
N SER A 35 16.18 16.97 0.02
CA SER A 35 15.49 17.18 1.29
C SER A 35 14.08 17.75 1.12
N GLN A 36 13.89 18.79 0.30
CA GLN A 36 12.56 19.40 0.08
C GLN A 36 11.58 18.41 -0.58
N HIS A 37 12.06 17.58 -1.48
CA HIS A 37 11.20 16.55 -2.11
C HIS A 37 10.78 15.49 -1.10
N ILE A 38 11.69 15.08 -0.22
CA ILE A 38 11.40 14.10 0.85
C ILE A 38 10.42 14.70 1.86
N GLU A 39 10.63 15.93 2.32
CA GLU A 39 9.75 16.62 3.26
C GLU A 39 8.33 16.77 2.71
N ASN A 40 8.18 17.15 1.45
CA ASN A 40 6.87 17.25 0.79
C ASN A 40 6.17 15.89 0.71
N SER A 41 6.90 14.82 0.34
CA SER A 41 6.35 13.47 0.26
C SER A 41 5.92 12.93 1.63
N VAL A 42 6.69 13.21 2.68
CA VAL A 42 6.32 12.85 4.06
C VAL A 42 5.06 13.59 4.49
N HIS A 43 4.99 14.89 4.24
CA HIS A 43 3.82 15.70 4.59
C HIS A 43 2.55 15.23 3.86
N GLU A 44 2.65 14.97 2.55
CA GLU A 44 1.52 14.44 1.77
C GLU A 44 1.03 13.08 2.29
N ASN A 45 1.94 12.19 2.66
CA ASN A 45 1.60 10.88 3.22
C ASN A 45 0.94 11.02 4.60
N GLN A 46 1.40 11.94 5.45
CA GLN A 46 0.76 12.23 6.73
C GLN A 46 -0.66 12.76 6.58
N LEU A 47 -0.87 13.71 5.65
CA LEU A 47 -2.21 14.23 5.37
C LEU A 47 -3.16 13.14 4.81
N ARG A 48 -2.64 12.24 3.99
CA ARG A 48 -3.41 11.13 3.46
C ARG A 48 -3.83 10.15 4.56
N LEU A 49 -2.88 9.76 5.40
CA LEU A 49 -3.14 8.88 6.55
C LEU A 49 -4.19 9.50 7.49
N ALA A 50 -4.08 10.79 7.79
CA ALA A 50 -5.04 11.49 8.63
C ALA A 50 -6.47 11.43 8.06
N ARG A 51 -6.63 11.62 6.74
CA ARG A 51 -7.93 11.48 6.06
C ARG A 51 -8.46 10.03 6.10
N GLU A 52 -7.59 9.05 5.93
CA GLU A 52 -7.99 7.63 6.04
C GLU A 52 -8.49 7.31 7.45
N VAL A 53 -7.79 7.79 8.47
CA VAL A 53 -8.21 7.60 9.87
C VAL A 53 -9.58 8.25 10.10
N GLU A 54 -9.80 9.47 9.62
CA GLU A 54 -11.11 10.14 9.73
C GLU A 54 -12.24 9.33 9.06
N VAL A 55 -11.98 8.77 7.89
CA VAL A 55 -12.94 7.90 7.17
C VAL A 55 -13.24 6.64 7.98
N ILE A 56 -12.19 6.01 8.54
CA ILE A 56 -12.34 4.81 9.38
C ILE A 56 -13.12 5.13 10.65
N GLU A 57 -12.80 6.22 11.35
CA GLU A 57 -13.51 6.66 12.57
C GLU A 57 -14.98 6.93 12.28
N HIS A 58 -15.28 7.62 11.17
CA HIS A 58 -16.67 7.84 10.76
C HIS A 58 -17.39 6.51 10.47
N TRP A 59 -16.73 5.58 9.78
CA TRP A 59 -17.28 4.25 9.52
C TRP A 59 -17.53 3.49 10.84
N LEU A 60 -16.61 3.53 11.80
CA LEU A 60 -16.74 2.89 13.11
C LEU A 60 -17.99 3.38 13.86
N THR A 61 -18.35 4.66 13.74
CA THR A 61 -19.57 5.20 14.38
C THR A 61 -20.85 4.60 13.83
N SER A 62 -20.82 4.08 12.60
CA SER A 62 -21.98 3.44 11.95
C SER A 62 -22.10 1.95 12.28
N GLN A 63 -21.08 1.37 12.94
CA GLN A 63 -21.08 -0.07 13.23
C GLN A 63 -21.88 -0.40 14.47
N THR A 64 -22.56 -1.55 14.45
CA THR A 64 -23.33 -2.07 15.61
C THR A 64 -22.40 -2.72 16.64
N SER A 65 -21.25 -3.25 16.20
CA SER A 65 -20.25 -3.91 17.05
C SER A 65 -19.30 -2.88 17.65
N ALA A 66 -18.96 -3.06 18.93
CA ALA A 66 -17.91 -2.27 19.55
C ALA A 66 -16.54 -2.70 19.03
N PHE A 67 -15.71 -1.75 18.67
CA PHE A 67 -14.33 -1.95 18.26
C PHE A 67 -13.37 -1.51 19.36
N SER A 68 -12.30 -2.27 19.54
CA SER A 68 -11.16 -1.91 20.38
C SER A 68 -10.00 -1.50 19.49
N GLU A 69 -9.16 -0.58 19.98
CA GLU A 69 -7.98 -0.11 19.24
C GLU A 69 -6.71 -0.71 19.82
N THR A 70 -5.77 -1.08 18.96
CA THR A 70 -4.43 -1.50 19.34
C THR A 70 -3.48 -0.29 19.43
N PRO A 71 -2.30 -0.41 20.08
CA PRO A 71 -1.29 0.64 20.08
C PRO A 71 -0.77 1.05 18.68
N HIS A 72 -1.06 0.25 17.66
CA HIS A 72 -0.67 0.50 16.26
C HIS A 72 -1.76 1.19 15.44
N GLY A 73 -2.86 1.64 16.06
CA GLY A 73 -3.98 2.26 15.34
C GLY A 73 -4.80 1.26 14.51
N ILE A 74 -4.84 0.00 14.90
CA ILE A 74 -5.64 -1.05 14.28
C ILE A 74 -6.90 -1.24 15.11
N PHE A 75 -8.06 -1.15 14.49
CA PHE A 75 -9.34 -1.41 15.17
C PHE A 75 -9.76 -2.86 14.95
N TYR A 76 -10.22 -3.52 16.00
CA TYR A 76 -10.70 -4.89 15.92
C TYR A 76 -11.96 -5.11 16.74
N SER A 77 -12.81 -6.01 16.26
CA SER A 77 -14.05 -6.40 16.92
C SER A 77 -14.32 -7.89 16.70
N TYR A 78 -14.84 -8.55 17.72
CA TYR A 78 -15.28 -9.93 17.66
C TYR A 78 -16.52 -10.19 18.50
N SER A 79 -17.34 -11.14 18.06
CA SER A 79 -18.57 -11.51 18.77
C SER A 79 -18.26 -12.44 19.93
N ASN A 80 -18.47 -11.96 21.17
CA ASN A 80 -18.54 -12.74 22.42
C ASN A 80 -17.45 -13.81 22.61
N PRO A 81 -16.23 -13.46 22.96
CA PRO A 81 -15.10 -14.36 23.06
C PRO A 81 -15.03 -15.13 24.40
N LYS A 82 -16.16 -15.34 25.10
CA LYS A 82 -16.13 -15.96 26.42
C LYS A 82 -15.15 -17.13 26.45
N ASN A 83 -14.04 -16.95 27.18
CA ASN A 83 -13.01 -17.95 27.45
C ASN A 83 -12.29 -18.56 26.22
N ARG A 84 -12.15 -17.81 25.12
CA ARG A 84 -11.33 -18.26 24.00
C ARG A 84 -9.88 -17.81 24.18
N PRO A 85 -8.91 -18.74 24.06
CA PRO A 85 -7.50 -18.36 24.21
C PRO A 85 -7.03 -17.55 23.01
N ILE A 86 -6.04 -16.69 23.27
CA ILE A 86 -5.23 -16.03 22.25
C ILE A 86 -3.92 -16.80 22.21
N LEU A 87 -3.51 -17.25 21.03
CA LEU A 87 -2.24 -17.93 20.85
C LEU A 87 -1.15 -16.93 20.50
N PRO A 88 0.09 -17.13 20.96
CA PRO A 88 1.22 -16.38 20.44
C PRO A 88 1.31 -16.51 18.92
N PRO A 89 1.52 -15.40 18.18
CA PRO A 89 1.49 -15.41 16.71
C PRO A 89 2.43 -16.42 16.07
N GLU A 90 3.58 -16.69 16.67
CA GLU A 90 4.57 -17.68 16.22
C GLU A 90 4.06 -19.11 16.27
N ASN A 91 3.04 -19.38 17.06
CA ASN A 91 2.40 -20.70 17.18
C ASN A 91 1.29 -20.93 16.16
N LEU A 92 0.91 -19.87 15.41
CA LEU A 92 -0.14 -19.95 14.40
C LEU A 92 0.40 -20.62 13.13
N LYS A 93 -0.23 -21.73 12.73
CA LYS A 93 0.13 -22.47 11.51
C LYS A 93 -0.66 -22.00 10.31
N LYS A 94 -1.90 -21.59 10.50
CA LYS A 94 -2.75 -21.04 9.44
C LYS A 94 -3.80 -20.09 10.01
N ILE A 95 -4.16 -19.13 9.17
CA ILE A 95 -5.29 -18.23 9.38
C ILE A 95 -6.13 -18.19 8.10
N TYR A 96 -7.40 -17.89 8.24
CA TYR A 96 -8.30 -17.59 7.14
C TYR A 96 -8.60 -16.10 7.16
N VAL A 97 -8.55 -15.47 6.02
CA VAL A 97 -8.80 -14.03 5.91
C VAL A 97 -9.72 -13.75 4.72
N LEU A 98 -10.78 -13.01 4.98
CA LEU A 98 -11.64 -12.43 3.96
C LEU A 98 -11.39 -10.92 3.94
N PHE A 99 -11.05 -10.37 2.78
CA PHE A 99 -10.88 -8.93 2.61
C PHE A 99 -12.16 -8.30 2.09
N GLU A 100 -12.58 -7.22 2.71
CA GLU A 100 -13.79 -6.46 2.37
C GLU A 100 -13.46 -4.97 2.25
N HIS A 101 -14.22 -4.28 1.43
CA HIS A 101 -14.29 -2.82 1.45
C HIS A 101 -14.99 -2.34 2.72
N LEU A 102 -14.81 -1.05 3.09
CA LEU A 102 -15.54 -0.46 4.22
C LEU A 102 -17.06 -0.51 4.06
N ASN A 103 -17.58 -0.60 2.84
CA ASN A 103 -19.01 -0.78 2.57
C ASN A 103 -19.51 -2.22 2.82
N GLY A 104 -18.63 -3.16 3.21
CA GLY A 104 -18.94 -4.56 3.48
C GLY A 104 -18.94 -5.46 2.24
N GLU A 105 -18.62 -4.94 1.06
CA GLU A 105 -18.49 -5.78 -0.15
C GLU A 105 -17.19 -6.59 -0.09
N PRO A 106 -17.25 -7.92 -0.25
CA PRO A 106 -16.06 -8.76 -0.28
C PRO A 106 -15.23 -8.45 -1.54
N ILE A 107 -13.92 -8.31 -1.35
CA ILE A 107 -12.96 -8.09 -2.43
C ILE A 107 -12.51 -9.42 -3.01
N TYR A 108 -12.35 -10.41 -2.15
CA TYR A 108 -11.92 -11.77 -2.50
C TYR A 108 -12.72 -12.80 -1.70
N ASP A 109 -12.68 -14.05 -2.14
CA ASP A 109 -13.06 -15.19 -1.31
C ASP A 109 -12.05 -15.39 -0.15
N TRP A 110 -12.41 -16.24 0.81
CA TRP A 110 -11.55 -16.58 1.94
C TRP A 110 -10.18 -17.08 1.47
N LYS A 111 -9.13 -16.33 1.82
CA LYS A 111 -7.73 -16.71 1.59
C LYS A 111 -7.20 -17.47 2.81
N ILE A 112 -6.36 -18.47 2.56
CA ILE A 112 -5.66 -19.23 3.61
C ILE A 112 -4.20 -18.83 3.59
N PHE A 113 -3.72 -18.29 4.71
CA PHE A 113 -2.31 -18.01 4.89
C PHE A 113 -1.68 -19.03 5.84
N GLN A 114 -0.70 -19.77 5.33
CA GLN A 114 0.13 -20.68 6.11
C GLN A 114 1.26 -19.92 6.78
N ASN A 115 1.57 -20.26 8.04
CA ASN A 115 2.63 -19.62 8.83
C ASN A 115 2.61 -18.09 8.71
N PRO A 116 1.52 -17.42 9.14
CA PRO A 116 1.23 -16.03 8.78
C PRO A 116 2.34 -15.06 9.15
N VAL A 117 3.05 -15.28 10.25
CA VAL A 117 4.14 -14.37 10.71
C VAL A 117 5.34 -14.38 9.76
N SER A 118 5.63 -15.49 9.11
CA SER A 118 6.75 -15.63 8.16
C SER A 118 6.33 -15.52 6.69
N ASN A 119 5.04 -15.35 6.43
CA ASN A 119 4.50 -15.26 5.08
C ASN A 119 4.50 -13.79 4.62
N GLN A 120 5.26 -13.49 3.58
CA GLN A 120 5.41 -12.13 3.04
C GLN A 120 4.15 -11.60 2.33
N ASP A 121 3.22 -12.49 1.97
CA ASP A 121 1.95 -12.11 1.33
C ASP A 121 0.90 -11.60 2.35
N VAL A 122 1.16 -11.78 3.65
CA VAL A 122 0.26 -11.33 4.71
C VAL A 122 0.54 -9.84 5.00
N PRO A 123 -0.47 -8.96 4.88
CA PRO A 123 -0.32 -7.57 5.26
C PRO A 123 0.18 -7.39 6.69
N GLN A 124 1.07 -6.41 6.88
CA GLN A 124 1.67 -6.13 8.19
C GLN A 124 0.62 -5.87 9.28
N GLY A 125 -0.47 -5.18 8.94
CA GLY A 125 -1.55 -4.91 9.88
C GLY A 125 -2.24 -6.16 10.40
N ILE A 126 -2.36 -7.21 9.57
CA ILE A 126 -2.87 -8.50 10.03
C ILE A 126 -1.91 -9.11 11.05
N ILE A 127 -0.62 -9.15 10.76
CA ILE A 127 0.40 -9.72 11.67
C ILE A 127 0.37 -8.99 13.02
N LEU A 128 0.29 -7.66 13.01
CA LEU A 128 0.21 -6.84 14.20
C LEU A 128 -1.09 -7.01 14.99
N SER A 129 -2.17 -7.44 14.34
CA SER A 129 -3.45 -7.71 15.00
C SER A 129 -3.54 -9.09 15.66
N LEU A 130 -2.76 -10.09 15.20
CA LEU A 130 -2.82 -11.47 15.70
C LEU A 130 -2.75 -11.62 17.22
N PRO A 131 -1.94 -10.83 17.97
CA PRO A 131 -1.91 -10.90 19.43
C PRO A 131 -3.22 -10.54 20.14
N HIS A 132 -4.18 -9.97 19.40
CA HIS A 132 -5.47 -9.53 19.93
C HIS A 132 -6.64 -10.41 19.46
N ILE A 133 -6.37 -11.41 18.60
CA ILE A 133 -7.40 -12.23 17.96
C ILE A 133 -7.54 -13.59 18.67
N PRO A 134 -8.72 -13.88 19.26
CA PRO A 134 -8.95 -15.18 19.89
C PRO A 134 -9.16 -16.27 18.82
N ILE A 135 -8.71 -17.50 19.13
CA ILE A 135 -8.92 -18.64 18.24
C ILE A 135 -10.38 -19.09 18.24
N GLY A 136 -10.83 -19.61 17.11
CA GLY A 136 -12.18 -20.15 16.93
C GLY A 136 -13.29 -19.10 16.92
N VAL A 137 -12.92 -17.83 16.74
CA VAL A 137 -13.85 -16.69 16.64
C VAL A 137 -13.47 -15.88 15.41
N GLU A 138 -14.48 -15.48 14.66
CA GLU A 138 -14.28 -14.54 13.57
C GLU A 138 -14.10 -13.12 14.14
N THR A 139 -13.04 -12.47 13.73
CA THR A 139 -12.66 -11.13 14.19
C THR A 139 -12.58 -10.19 12.99
N SER A 140 -13.29 -9.09 13.04
CA SER A 140 -13.16 -8.00 12.08
C SER A 140 -12.00 -7.09 12.48
N VAL A 141 -11.10 -6.81 11.57
CA VAL A 141 -9.92 -5.95 11.75
C VAL A 141 -9.95 -4.87 10.69
N VAL A 142 -9.87 -3.62 11.08
CA VAL A 142 -9.84 -2.47 10.15
C VAL A 142 -8.42 -1.97 10.03
N LEU A 143 -7.95 -1.89 8.80
CA LEU A 143 -6.59 -1.51 8.46
C LEU A 143 -6.59 -0.24 7.62
N THR A 144 -5.74 0.72 7.99
CA THR A 144 -5.35 1.78 7.06
C THR A 144 -4.63 1.20 5.85
N SER A 145 -4.60 1.91 4.74
CA SER A 145 -3.89 1.47 3.55
C SER A 145 -2.41 1.17 3.83
N PHE A 146 -1.78 1.97 4.69
CA PHE A 146 -0.37 1.80 5.09
C PHE A 146 -0.10 0.44 5.75
N LEU A 147 -1.02 -0.05 6.58
CA LEU A 147 -0.92 -1.34 7.25
C LEU A 147 -1.47 -2.50 6.40
N ALA A 148 -2.15 -2.19 5.29
CA ALA A 148 -2.67 -3.14 4.32
C ALA A 148 -1.69 -3.30 3.13
N TYR A 149 -2.03 -2.73 1.98
CA TYR A 149 -1.27 -2.89 0.73
C TYR A 149 -0.59 -1.59 0.25
N GLY A 150 -0.65 -0.53 1.04
CA GLY A 150 0.11 0.71 0.83
C GLY A 150 -0.26 1.50 -0.41
N SER A 151 0.74 2.19 -0.93
CA SER A 151 0.60 3.09 -2.09
C SER A 151 0.49 2.36 -3.43
N SER A 152 0.74 1.06 -3.48
CA SER A 152 0.71 0.27 -4.71
C SER A 152 -0.56 -0.57 -4.84
N GLY A 153 -1.28 -0.81 -3.73
CA GLY A 153 -2.32 -1.82 -3.67
C GLY A 153 -1.74 -3.23 -3.75
N ASP A 154 -2.57 -4.23 -4.03
CA ASP A 154 -2.14 -5.62 -4.16
C ASP A 154 -1.88 -6.05 -5.62
N GLY A 155 -1.94 -5.11 -6.54
CA GLY A 155 -1.78 -5.36 -7.98
C GLY A 155 -2.99 -6.01 -8.65
N SER A 156 -4.11 -6.16 -7.96
CA SER A 156 -5.35 -6.77 -8.46
C SER A 156 -6.57 -5.93 -8.08
N SER A 157 -7.32 -6.34 -7.06
CA SER A 157 -8.60 -5.72 -6.70
C SER A 157 -8.50 -4.70 -5.58
N ILE A 158 -7.43 -4.74 -4.76
CA ILE A 158 -7.19 -3.72 -3.74
C ILE A 158 -6.35 -2.60 -4.36
N GLY A 159 -6.97 -1.45 -4.56
CA GLY A 159 -6.31 -0.28 -5.14
C GLY A 159 -5.29 0.37 -4.21
N PRO A 160 -4.50 1.34 -4.75
CA PRO A 160 -3.61 2.17 -3.95
C PRO A 160 -4.37 2.94 -2.87
N TYR A 161 -3.75 3.11 -1.70
CA TYR A 161 -4.28 3.93 -0.61
C TYR A 161 -5.71 3.55 -0.19
N SER A 162 -6.03 2.26 -0.23
CA SER A 162 -7.36 1.75 0.12
C SER A 162 -7.34 1.17 1.53
N PRO A 163 -8.05 1.77 2.50
CA PRO A 163 -8.33 1.15 3.78
C PRO A 163 -9.29 -0.03 3.56
N ILE A 164 -9.09 -1.10 4.31
CA ILE A 164 -9.85 -2.35 4.17
C ILE A 164 -10.28 -2.91 5.52
N VAL A 165 -11.31 -3.74 5.49
CA VAL A 165 -11.69 -4.63 6.58
C VAL A 165 -11.16 -6.02 6.27
N ALA A 166 -10.46 -6.63 7.22
CA ALA A 166 -10.05 -8.02 7.16
C ALA A 166 -10.84 -8.82 8.20
N ARG A 167 -11.67 -9.76 7.75
CA ARG A 167 -12.32 -10.72 8.64
C ARG A 167 -11.38 -11.91 8.80
N ILE A 168 -10.91 -12.12 10.02
CA ILE A 168 -9.89 -13.12 10.34
C ILE A 168 -10.51 -14.23 11.18
N TYR A 169 -10.28 -15.46 10.77
CA TYR A 169 -10.64 -16.63 11.56
C TYR A 169 -9.40 -17.50 11.80
N ILE A 170 -9.09 -17.73 13.06
CA ILE A 170 -8.01 -18.61 13.49
C ILE A 170 -8.65 -19.92 13.97
N PRO A 171 -8.40 -21.07 13.31
CA PRO A 171 -9.04 -22.33 13.69
C PRO A 171 -8.55 -22.83 15.06
N LEU A 172 -9.44 -23.51 15.78
CA LEU A 172 -9.14 -24.10 17.10
C LEU A 172 -7.99 -25.12 17.05
N ILE A 173 -7.87 -25.85 15.94
CA ILE A 173 -6.84 -26.84 15.72
C ILE A 173 -5.83 -26.29 14.73
N GLN A 174 -4.62 -26.05 15.19
CA GLN A 174 -3.48 -25.62 14.38
C GLN A 174 -2.65 -26.83 13.93
N ASN A 175 -3.28 -27.77 13.20
CA ASN A 175 -2.59 -28.97 12.73
C ASN A 175 -1.43 -28.60 11.79
N LYS A 176 -0.31 -29.28 11.99
CA LYS A 176 0.81 -29.26 11.03
C LYS A 176 0.28 -29.86 9.72
N SER A 177 0.31 -29.12 8.62
CA SER A 177 0.14 -29.72 7.30
C SER A 177 1.25 -30.75 7.11
N SER A 178 0.89 -31.99 6.90
CA SER A 178 1.80 -33.07 6.52
C SER A 178 2.44 -32.77 5.19
#